data_16cf667b1e9bbf813f628605f8a5613d
#
_entry.id   16cf667b1e9bbf813f628605f8a5613d
#
_cell.length_a   1.000
_cell.length_b   1.000
_cell.length_c   1.000
_cell.angle_alpha   90.00
_cell.angle_beta   90.00
_cell.angle_gamma   90.00
#
_symmetry.space_group_name_H-M   'P 1'
#
loop_
_entity.id
_entity.type
_entity.pdbx_description
1 polymer ?
#
loop_
_entity_poly.entity_id
_entity_poly.type
_entity_poly.pdbx_seq_one_letter_code
_entity_poly.pdbx_strand_id
1 'polypeptide(L)'
;SVFMTDQGISMTKYSLLWTLNGVLIVIIQLIITWINRYRSNLYLQVFLGLFTVGFSFVLLLFAKSYIWFVLAMTVLTIGEATAFPTMPAIVNELSPVNIKGKYQGILNAFSSLGKAIGPLFGGILIELSSYRILFVVCAVAVFVTLAIVFIVVKANQSRTVHY
;
A
#
# COMPACT_ATOMS: atom_id res chain seq x y z
N SER A 1 17.49 1.54 -0.61
CA SER A 1 18.75 2.32 -0.75
C SER A 1 19.67 1.71 -1.79
N VAL A 2 20.00 0.42 -1.70
CA VAL A 2 21.00 -0.24 -2.56
C VAL A 2 20.70 -0.04 -4.06
N PHE A 3 19.47 -0.28 -4.51
CA PHE A 3 19.09 -0.08 -5.92
C PHE A 3 19.37 1.34 -6.44
N MET A 4 19.19 2.37 -5.62
CA MET A 4 19.47 3.76 -5.99
C MET A 4 20.97 4.05 -6.01
N THR A 5 21.72 3.52 -5.07
CA THR A 5 23.20 3.68 -5.04
C THR A 5 23.86 2.96 -6.20
N ASP A 6 23.36 1.80 -6.61
CA ASP A 6 23.84 1.08 -7.80
C ASP A 6 23.63 1.88 -9.10
N GLN A 7 22.63 2.79 -9.10
CA GLN A 7 22.39 3.72 -10.21
C GLN A 7 23.12 5.07 -10.02
N GLY A 8 24.07 5.18 -9.09
CA GLY A 8 24.84 6.39 -8.88
C GLY A 8 24.10 7.52 -8.14
N ILE A 9 22.95 7.24 -7.54
CA ILE A 9 22.16 8.22 -6.79
C ILE A 9 22.71 8.34 -5.36
N SER A 10 23.06 9.55 -4.92
CA SER A 10 23.65 9.80 -3.61
C SER A 10 22.69 9.46 -2.45
N MET A 11 23.26 9.08 -1.31
CA MET A 11 22.49 8.82 -0.07
C MET A 11 21.71 10.04 0.41
N THR A 12 22.17 11.25 0.13
CA THR A 12 21.45 12.48 0.44
C THR A 12 20.12 12.55 -0.34
N LYS A 13 20.14 12.22 -1.63
CA LYS A 13 18.92 12.16 -2.46
C LYS A 13 17.95 11.07 -1.98
N TYR A 14 18.48 9.93 -1.51
CA TYR A 14 17.68 8.89 -0.89
C TYR A 14 17.00 9.38 0.41
N SER A 15 17.73 10.07 1.27
CA SER A 15 17.17 10.64 2.52
C SER A 15 16.09 11.70 2.23
N LEU A 16 16.25 12.49 1.17
CA LEU A 16 15.24 13.46 0.73
C LEU A 16 13.94 12.78 0.28
N LEU A 17 14.01 11.59 -0.33
CA LEU A 17 12.80 10.82 -0.66
C LEU A 17 12.00 10.41 0.58
N TRP A 18 12.68 10.01 1.66
CA TRP A 18 12.00 9.67 2.92
C TRP A 18 11.40 10.89 3.60
N THR A 19 12.07 12.04 3.54
CA THR A 19 11.50 13.30 4.01
C THR A 19 10.26 13.68 3.21
N LEU A 20 10.33 13.57 1.89
CA LEU A 20 9.20 13.80 1.00
C LEU A 20 8.02 12.85 1.34
N ASN A 21 8.31 11.56 1.54
CA ASN A 21 7.31 10.58 1.95
C ASN A 21 6.60 11.00 3.24
N GLY A 22 7.35 11.35 4.29
CA GLY A 22 6.77 11.79 5.56
C GLY A 22 5.87 13.02 5.43
N VAL A 23 6.31 14.03 4.69
CA VAL A 23 5.53 15.25 4.43
C VAL A 23 4.26 14.91 3.63
N LEU A 24 4.37 14.09 2.59
CA LEU A 24 3.24 13.69 1.77
C LEU A 24 2.20 12.90 2.56
N ILE A 25 2.63 11.99 3.45
CA ILE A 25 1.69 11.23 4.32
C ILE A 25 0.82 12.20 5.11
N VAL A 26 1.42 13.21 5.77
CA VAL A 26 0.68 14.19 6.57
C VAL A 26 -0.32 14.96 5.70
N ILE A 27 0.13 15.49 4.57
CA ILE A 27 -0.73 16.27 3.66
C ILE A 27 -1.89 15.42 3.15
N ILE A 28 -1.61 14.20 2.68
CA ILE A 28 -2.63 13.30 2.12
C ILE A 28 -3.63 12.89 3.20
N GLN A 29 -3.19 12.61 4.42
CA GLN A 29 -4.09 12.26 5.52
C GLN A 29 -5.01 13.42 5.90
N LEU A 30 -4.53 14.65 5.89
CA LEU A 30 -5.39 15.83 6.10
C LEU A 30 -6.44 15.96 5.00
N ILE A 31 -6.04 15.77 3.74
CA ILE A 31 -6.97 15.81 2.59
C ILE A 31 -8.01 14.70 2.70
N ILE A 32 -7.60 13.46 2.98
CA ILE A 32 -8.53 12.32 3.12
C ILE A 32 -9.49 12.53 4.29
N THR A 33 -8.99 13.02 5.43
CA THR A 33 -9.82 13.33 6.59
C THR A 33 -10.87 14.39 6.25
N TRP A 34 -10.48 15.41 5.49
CA TRP A 34 -11.39 16.45 5.02
C TRP A 34 -12.44 15.90 4.04
N ILE A 35 -12.05 15.07 3.08
CA ILE A 35 -12.96 14.42 2.11
C ILE A 35 -13.94 13.50 2.84
N ASN A 36 -13.46 12.70 3.80
CA ASN A 36 -14.27 11.75 4.55
C ASN A 36 -15.35 12.42 5.41
N ARG A 37 -15.19 13.69 5.72
CA ARG A 37 -16.20 14.48 6.43
C ARG A 37 -17.48 14.68 5.60
N TYR A 38 -17.34 14.66 4.26
CA TYR A 38 -18.47 14.89 3.34
C TYR A 38 -18.92 13.60 2.64
N ARG A 39 -18.01 12.72 2.30
CA ARG A 39 -18.28 11.43 1.62
C ARG A 39 -17.28 10.38 2.06
N SER A 40 -17.71 9.48 2.92
CA SER A 40 -16.89 8.33 3.34
C SER A 40 -17.31 7.10 2.53
N ASN A 41 -16.41 6.61 1.66
CA ASN A 41 -16.53 5.31 1.02
C ASN A 41 -15.23 4.54 1.26
N LEU A 42 -15.19 3.79 2.36
CA LEU A 42 -14.00 3.07 2.81
C LEU A 42 -13.51 2.04 1.78
N TYR A 43 -14.44 1.34 1.14
CA TYR A 43 -14.08 0.32 0.13
C TYR A 43 -13.42 0.95 -1.09
N LEU A 44 -13.95 2.07 -1.58
CA LEU A 44 -13.35 2.80 -2.70
C LEU A 44 -11.96 3.31 -2.35
N GLN A 45 -11.75 3.79 -1.12
CA GLN A 45 -10.42 4.24 -0.67
C GLN A 45 -9.40 3.11 -0.64
N VAL A 46 -9.76 1.94 -0.10
CA VAL A 46 -8.86 0.77 -0.13
C VAL A 46 -8.57 0.35 -1.57
N PHE A 47 -9.60 0.32 -2.43
CA PHE A 47 -9.44 -0.08 -3.81
C PHE A 47 -8.52 0.86 -4.59
N LEU A 48 -8.77 2.17 -4.53
CA LEU A 48 -7.94 3.19 -5.17
C LEU A 48 -6.53 3.21 -4.58
N GLY A 49 -6.39 3.09 -3.26
CA GLY A 49 -5.10 3.05 -2.60
C GLY A 49 -4.26 1.84 -3.02
N LEU A 50 -4.82 0.63 -3.01
CA LEU A 50 -4.12 -0.58 -3.49
C LEU A 50 -3.77 -0.50 -4.98
N PHE A 51 -4.68 0.00 -5.81
CA PHE A 51 -4.39 0.22 -7.23
C PHE A 51 -3.19 1.15 -7.41
N THR A 52 -3.16 2.26 -6.68
CA THR A 52 -2.08 3.25 -6.74
C THR A 52 -0.76 2.66 -6.25
N VAL A 53 -0.77 1.84 -5.18
CA VAL A 53 0.42 1.09 -4.71
C VAL A 53 0.92 0.15 -5.80
N GLY A 54 0.06 -0.66 -6.40
CA GLY A 54 0.44 -1.56 -7.49
C GLY A 54 1.04 -0.81 -8.68
N PHE A 55 0.44 0.32 -9.05
CA PHE A 55 0.93 1.17 -10.14
C PHE A 55 2.31 1.77 -9.84
N SER A 56 2.61 2.11 -8.57
CA SER A 56 3.93 2.61 -8.20
C SER A 56 5.05 1.61 -8.46
N PHE A 57 4.81 0.31 -8.23
CA PHE A 57 5.78 -0.74 -8.57
C PHE A 57 5.98 -0.88 -10.08
N VAL A 58 4.95 -0.67 -10.88
CA VAL A 58 5.07 -0.63 -12.34
C VAL A 58 5.93 0.56 -12.77
N LEU A 59 5.78 1.73 -12.16
CA LEU A 59 6.63 2.89 -12.44
C LEU A 59 8.11 2.62 -12.11
N LEU A 60 8.39 1.87 -11.03
CA LEU A 60 9.75 1.49 -10.67
C LEU A 60 10.45 0.60 -11.70
N LEU A 61 9.71 -0.16 -12.53
CA LEU A 61 10.28 -0.94 -13.63
C LEU A 61 10.93 -0.05 -14.71
N PHE A 62 10.45 1.17 -14.85
CA PHE A 62 10.95 2.15 -15.82
C PHE A 62 11.88 3.18 -15.18
N ALA A 63 12.16 3.07 -13.87
CA ALA A 63 12.98 4.03 -13.15
C ALA A 63 14.45 3.97 -13.57
N LYS A 64 14.89 4.96 -14.37
CA LYS A 64 16.27 5.14 -14.82
C LYS A 64 16.94 6.41 -14.29
N SER A 65 16.19 7.27 -13.63
CA SER A 65 16.68 8.55 -13.10
C SER A 65 16.01 8.91 -11.78
N TYR A 66 16.61 9.83 -11.03
CA TYR A 66 16.09 10.25 -9.73
C TYR A 66 14.64 10.73 -9.77
N ILE A 67 14.24 11.41 -10.85
CA ILE A 67 12.85 11.89 -11.00
C ILE A 67 11.83 10.75 -11.02
N TRP A 68 12.18 9.61 -11.64
CA TRP A 68 11.31 8.43 -11.64
C TRP A 68 11.12 7.83 -10.24
N PHE A 69 12.18 7.86 -9.41
CA PHE A 69 12.07 7.45 -8.01
C PHE A 69 11.19 8.40 -7.20
N VAL A 70 11.31 9.71 -7.43
CA VAL A 70 10.44 10.72 -6.81
C VAL A 70 8.98 10.48 -7.20
N LEU A 71 8.70 10.26 -8.49
CA LEU A 71 7.35 9.97 -8.97
C LEU A 71 6.80 8.67 -8.39
N ALA A 72 7.56 7.59 -8.47
CA ALA A 72 7.13 6.31 -7.92
C ALA A 72 6.87 6.38 -6.41
N MET A 73 7.74 7.07 -5.64
CA MET A 73 7.57 7.29 -4.21
C MET A 73 6.33 8.12 -3.90
N THR A 74 6.09 9.18 -4.67
CA THR A 74 4.89 10.01 -4.51
C THR A 74 3.61 9.20 -4.74
N VAL A 75 3.57 8.42 -5.82
CA VAL A 75 2.44 7.55 -6.16
C VAL A 75 2.25 6.48 -5.08
N LEU A 76 3.32 5.85 -4.62
CA LEU A 76 3.30 4.87 -3.53
C LEU A 76 2.69 5.48 -2.26
N THR A 77 3.20 6.65 -1.86
CA THR A 77 2.76 7.35 -0.64
C THR A 77 1.27 7.71 -0.69
N ILE A 78 0.77 8.16 -1.85
CA ILE A 78 -0.66 8.43 -2.04
C ILE A 78 -1.47 7.14 -1.79
N GLY A 79 -1.03 6.03 -2.35
CA GLY A 79 -1.69 4.74 -2.18
C GLY A 79 -1.69 4.25 -0.73
N GLU A 80 -0.53 4.27 -0.08
CA GLU A 80 -0.37 3.84 1.31
C GLU A 80 -1.15 4.71 2.30
N ALA A 81 -1.05 6.02 2.18
CA ALA A 81 -1.77 6.96 3.04
C ALA A 81 -3.30 6.87 2.87
N THR A 82 -3.77 6.38 1.72
CA THR A 82 -5.19 6.17 1.45
C THR A 82 -5.68 4.79 1.94
N ALA A 83 -4.97 3.71 1.62
CA ALA A 83 -5.42 2.35 1.90
C ALA A 83 -5.21 1.93 3.36
N PHE A 84 -4.01 2.17 3.91
CA PHE A 84 -3.63 1.55 5.19
C PHE A 84 -4.42 2.06 6.40
N PRO A 85 -4.70 3.37 6.55
CA PRO A 85 -5.54 3.85 7.66
C PRO A 85 -7.01 3.40 7.53
N THR A 86 -7.44 3.10 6.30
CA THR A 86 -8.83 2.71 6.02
C THR A 86 -9.10 1.25 6.38
N MET A 87 -8.10 0.36 6.34
CA MET A 87 -8.27 -1.06 6.69
C MET A 87 -8.76 -1.28 8.12
N PRO A 88 -8.16 -0.68 9.18
CA PRO A 88 -8.70 -0.76 10.53
C PRO A 88 -10.12 -0.22 10.67
N ALA A 89 -10.48 0.82 9.90
CA ALA A 89 -11.82 1.39 9.92
C ALA A 89 -12.86 0.40 9.37
N ILE A 90 -12.57 -0.27 8.24
CA ILE A 90 -13.44 -1.33 7.68
C ILE A 90 -13.58 -2.49 8.66
N VAL A 91 -12.48 -2.95 9.25
CA VAL A 91 -12.52 -4.04 10.23
C VAL A 91 -13.39 -3.66 11.43
N ASN A 92 -13.30 -2.41 11.90
CA ASN A 92 -14.12 -1.92 13.00
C ASN A 92 -15.61 -1.82 12.64
N GLU A 93 -15.92 -1.47 11.39
CA GLU A 93 -17.31 -1.37 10.88
C GLU A 93 -17.95 -2.76 10.73
N LEU A 94 -17.21 -3.71 10.16
CA LEU A 94 -17.70 -5.07 9.90
C LEU A 94 -17.69 -6.00 11.12
N SER A 95 -16.98 -5.65 12.19
CA SER A 95 -16.83 -6.50 13.35
C SER A 95 -17.97 -6.34 14.35
N PRO A 96 -18.51 -7.44 14.92
CA PRO A 96 -19.45 -7.38 16.02
C PRO A 96 -18.88 -6.62 17.20
N VAL A 97 -19.73 -5.81 17.87
CA VAL A 97 -19.31 -4.88 18.92
C VAL A 97 -18.47 -5.55 20.02
N ASN A 98 -18.87 -6.77 20.44
CA ASN A 98 -18.25 -7.49 21.57
C ASN A 98 -16.87 -8.10 21.25
N ILE A 99 -16.47 -8.20 19.97
CA ILE A 99 -15.24 -8.88 19.56
C ILE A 99 -14.39 -8.04 18.58
N LYS A 100 -14.64 -6.73 18.48
CA LYS A 100 -13.87 -5.80 17.64
C LYS A 100 -12.37 -5.89 17.90
N GLY A 101 -11.96 -5.96 19.16
CA GLY A 101 -10.55 -6.08 19.53
C GLY A 101 -9.87 -7.34 18.96
N LYS A 102 -10.60 -8.48 18.90
CA LYS A 102 -10.09 -9.72 18.30
C LYS A 102 -9.77 -9.52 16.80
N TYR A 103 -10.69 -8.94 16.04
CA TYR A 103 -10.47 -8.71 14.60
C TYR A 103 -9.38 -7.68 14.34
N GLN A 104 -9.31 -6.61 15.15
CA GLN A 104 -8.19 -5.64 15.08
C GLN A 104 -6.85 -6.31 15.43
N GLY A 105 -6.82 -7.19 16.41
CA GLY A 105 -5.64 -7.98 16.76
C GLY A 105 -5.18 -8.87 15.60
N ILE A 106 -6.10 -9.54 14.92
CA ILE A 106 -5.82 -10.36 13.74
C ILE A 106 -5.24 -9.49 12.60
N LEU A 107 -5.86 -8.34 12.30
CA LEU A 107 -5.36 -7.41 11.29
C LEU A 107 -3.93 -6.98 11.60
N ASN A 108 -3.66 -6.58 12.85
CA ASN A 108 -2.33 -6.16 13.29
C ASN A 108 -1.30 -7.30 13.23
N ALA A 109 -1.70 -8.53 13.59
CA ALA A 109 -0.83 -9.71 13.52
C ALA A 109 -0.40 -9.97 12.08
N PHE A 110 -1.33 -9.98 11.11
CA PHE A 110 -1.00 -10.16 9.69
C PHE A 110 -0.16 -9.00 9.14
N SER A 111 -0.44 -7.75 9.54
CA SER A 111 0.37 -6.59 9.17
C SER A 111 1.81 -6.70 9.68
N SER A 112 1.97 -7.13 10.94
CA SER A 112 3.30 -7.32 11.54
C SER A 112 4.05 -8.48 10.89
N LEU A 113 3.36 -9.57 10.58
CA LEU A 113 3.93 -10.71 9.87
C LEU A 113 4.43 -10.30 8.48
N GLY A 114 3.63 -9.52 7.74
CA GLY A 114 4.04 -8.99 6.44
C GLY A 114 5.26 -8.08 6.52
N LYS A 115 5.35 -7.21 7.54
CA LYS A 115 6.51 -6.34 7.78
C LYS A 115 7.76 -7.12 8.17
N ALA A 116 7.62 -8.25 8.86
CA ALA A 116 8.75 -9.11 9.24
C ALA A 116 9.26 -9.95 8.05
N ILE A 117 8.34 -10.60 7.33
CA ILE A 117 8.67 -11.52 6.24
C ILE A 117 9.01 -10.76 4.94
N GLY A 118 8.37 -9.61 4.68
CA GLY A 118 8.53 -8.85 3.45
C GLY A 118 9.98 -8.51 3.10
N PRO A 119 10.74 -7.86 3.98
CA PRO A 119 12.14 -7.54 3.73
C PRO A 119 13.03 -8.77 3.53
N LEU A 120 12.77 -9.86 4.27
CA LEU A 120 13.50 -11.11 4.12
C LEU A 120 13.28 -11.72 2.74
N PHE A 121 12.02 -11.85 2.34
CA PHE A 121 11.63 -12.37 1.03
C PHE A 121 12.15 -11.48 -0.10
N GLY A 122 12.04 -10.15 0.07
CA GLY A 122 12.56 -9.18 -0.88
C GLY A 122 14.09 -9.28 -1.05
N GLY A 123 14.83 -9.42 0.06
CA GLY A 123 16.28 -9.62 0.03
C GLY A 123 16.70 -10.87 -0.74
N ILE A 124 16.06 -12.01 -0.46
CA ILE A 124 16.30 -13.28 -1.17
C ILE A 124 16.01 -13.13 -2.68
N LEU A 125 14.91 -12.49 -3.03
CA LEU A 125 14.57 -12.27 -4.45
C LEU A 125 15.60 -11.40 -5.18
N ILE A 126 16.13 -10.37 -4.52
CA ILE A 126 17.17 -9.51 -5.10
C ILE A 126 18.45 -10.31 -5.30
N GLU A 127 18.87 -11.09 -4.29
CA GLU A 127 20.08 -11.88 -4.33
C GLU A 127 20.05 -12.97 -5.41
N LEU A 128 18.93 -13.69 -5.51
CA LEU A 128 18.77 -14.78 -6.49
C LEU A 128 18.43 -14.31 -7.91
N SER A 129 17.97 -13.07 -8.08
CA SER A 129 17.45 -12.62 -9.37
C SER A 129 17.85 -11.17 -9.67
N SER A 130 16.94 -10.22 -9.45
CA SER A 130 17.19 -8.80 -9.69
C SER A 130 16.10 -7.92 -9.07
N TYR A 131 16.38 -6.62 -8.90
CA TYR A 131 15.39 -5.62 -8.52
C TYR A 131 14.17 -5.58 -9.43
N ARG A 132 14.38 -5.82 -10.73
CA ARG A 132 13.29 -5.81 -11.72
C ARG A 132 12.27 -6.92 -11.44
N ILE A 133 12.77 -8.12 -11.12
CA ILE A 133 11.89 -9.26 -10.76
C ILE A 133 11.17 -8.97 -9.45
N LEU A 134 11.84 -8.41 -8.45
CA LEU A 134 11.21 -7.99 -7.21
C LEU A 134 10.03 -7.03 -7.47
N PHE A 135 10.22 -5.99 -8.30
CA PHE A 135 9.14 -5.03 -8.59
C PHE A 135 7.98 -5.68 -9.34
N VAL A 136 8.25 -6.59 -10.28
CA VAL A 136 7.20 -7.37 -10.95
C VAL A 136 6.42 -8.22 -9.97
N VAL A 137 7.10 -8.96 -9.10
CA VAL A 137 6.45 -9.81 -8.09
C VAL A 137 5.60 -8.98 -7.14
N CYS A 138 6.11 -7.83 -6.66
CA CYS A 138 5.35 -6.92 -5.81
C CYS A 138 4.12 -6.35 -6.53
N ALA A 139 4.26 -5.91 -7.79
CA ALA A 139 3.14 -5.41 -8.58
C ALA A 139 2.06 -6.48 -8.76
N VAL A 140 2.44 -7.69 -9.16
CA VAL A 140 1.52 -8.82 -9.35
C VAL A 140 0.84 -9.17 -8.03
N ALA A 141 1.57 -9.27 -6.92
CA ALA A 141 1.01 -9.58 -5.61
C ALA A 141 -0.05 -8.54 -5.18
N VAL A 142 0.21 -7.24 -5.39
CA VAL A 142 -0.74 -6.17 -5.06
C VAL A 142 -1.97 -6.24 -5.95
N PHE A 143 -1.83 -6.45 -7.27
CA PHE A 143 -2.98 -6.57 -8.18
C PHE A 143 -3.79 -7.83 -7.93
N VAL A 144 -3.17 -8.95 -7.57
CA VAL A 144 -3.88 -10.16 -7.12
C VAL A 144 -4.66 -9.88 -5.84
N THR A 145 -4.06 -9.22 -4.86
CA THR A 145 -4.74 -8.81 -3.64
C THR A 145 -5.93 -7.90 -3.94
N LEU A 146 -5.76 -6.93 -4.84
CA LEU A 146 -6.82 -6.03 -5.29
C LEU A 146 -8.00 -6.81 -5.91
N ALA A 147 -7.71 -7.79 -6.77
CA ALA A 147 -8.72 -8.65 -7.38
C ALA A 147 -9.48 -9.47 -6.32
N ILE A 148 -8.77 -10.06 -5.35
CA ILE A 148 -9.39 -10.80 -4.24
C ILE A 148 -10.29 -9.88 -3.43
N VAL A 149 -9.83 -8.70 -3.04
CA VAL A 149 -10.62 -7.71 -2.29
C VAL A 149 -11.89 -7.35 -3.07
N PHE A 150 -11.77 -7.09 -4.37
CA PHE A 150 -12.92 -6.77 -5.22
C PHE A 150 -13.96 -7.89 -5.25
N ILE A 151 -13.52 -9.14 -5.43
CA ILE A 151 -14.40 -10.32 -5.46
C ILE A 151 -15.12 -10.49 -4.12
N VAL A 152 -14.39 -10.39 -3.01
CA VAL A 152 -14.95 -10.56 -1.65
C VAL A 152 -15.97 -9.47 -1.34
N VAL A 153 -15.66 -8.22 -1.64
CA VAL A 153 -16.60 -7.09 -1.40
C VAL A 153 -17.86 -7.26 -2.24
N LYS A 154 -17.72 -7.61 -3.52
CA LYS A 154 -18.88 -7.82 -4.41
C LYS A 154 -19.75 -9.00 -3.95
N ALA A 155 -19.13 -10.10 -3.52
CA ALA A 155 -19.85 -11.26 -3.00
C ALA A 155 -20.63 -10.96 -1.71
N ASN A 156 -20.08 -10.11 -0.83
CA ASN A 156 -20.78 -9.71 0.39
C ASN A 156 -21.94 -8.73 0.09
N GLN A 157 -21.78 -7.81 -0.82
CA GLN A 157 -22.87 -6.89 -1.20
C GLN A 157 -24.06 -7.62 -1.81
N SER A 158 -23.84 -8.67 -2.60
CA SER A 158 -24.91 -9.50 -3.16
C SER A 158 -25.68 -10.30 -2.11
N ARG A 159 -25.06 -10.62 -0.97
CA ARG A 159 -25.73 -11.34 0.14
C ARG A 159 -26.63 -10.43 0.99
N THR A 160 -26.29 -9.16 1.13
CA THR A 160 -27.07 -8.19 1.92
C THR A 160 -28.33 -7.68 1.21
N VAL A 161 -28.48 -7.91 -0.09
CA VAL A 161 -29.67 -7.50 -0.88
C VAL A 161 -30.78 -8.58 -0.82
N HIS A 162 -30.51 -9.78 -0.28
CA HIS A 162 -31.46 -10.89 -0.19
C HIS A 162 -32.08 -11.10 1.21
N TYR A 163 -31.91 -10.14 2.12
CA TYR A 163 -32.62 -10.04 3.41
C TYR A 163 -33.33 -8.70 3.52
#